data_74ea938d9365fa44a6d3a665ae75b10e
#
_entry.id   74ea938d9365fa44a6d3a665ae75b10e
#
_cell.length_a   1.000
_cell.length_b   1.000
_cell.length_c   1.000
_cell.angle_alpha   90.00
_cell.angle_beta   90.00
_cell.angle_gamma   90.00
#
_symmetry.space_group_name_H-M   'P 1'
#
loop_
_entity.id
_entity.type
_entity.pdbx_description
1 polymer ?
#
loop_
_entity_poly.entity_id
_entity_poly.type
_entity_poly.pdbx_seq_one_letter_code
_entity_poly.pdbx_strand_id
1 'polypeptide(L)'
;MKTQISIATLSLLVVLYLMLAVTPAMADTLYSNGSYNGNKNAWGINFGDVVTDSTNLNSSRSNVYGVDFVYWDASEADLLTTVDMSFGSAPFGTDVFSGTLTGANNTFLGTNQYGYNLYQAEYSFADIPWSGAGYMTLSNACTTSGCSTTPISWDENSGPSTAYDNTLGSIPSEAFTLIGTSGATPEPSSILLFGSGVLGLVGVLRRRLMG
;
A
#
# COMPACT_ATOMS: atom_id res chain seq x y z
N MET A 1 12.07 -53.76 -19.65
CA MET A 1 11.25 -53.35 -18.48
C MET A 1 10.46 -52.12 -18.84
N LYS A 2 9.13 -52.22 -19.01
CA LYS A 2 8.24 -51.09 -19.25
C LYS A 2 7.77 -50.58 -17.87
N THR A 3 8.27 -49.47 -17.44
CA THR A 3 7.83 -48.81 -16.19
C THR A 3 6.42 -48.24 -16.42
N GLN A 4 5.42 -48.94 -15.91
CA GLN A 4 4.05 -48.42 -15.87
C GLN A 4 3.98 -47.37 -14.75
N ILE A 5 3.94 -46.09 -15.14
CA ILE A 5 3.63 -45.03 -14.20
C ILE A 5 2.13 -45.15 -13.88
N SER A 6 1.82 -45.41 -12.61
CA SER A 6 0.44 -45.55 -12.14
C SER A 6 -0.31 -44.20 -12.32
N ILE A 7 -1.57 -44.28 -12.68
CA ILE A 7 -2.46 -43.12 -12.78
C ILE A 7 -2.46 -42.31 -11.46
N ALA A 8 -2.32 -42.99 -10.32
CA ALA A 8 -2.19 -42.37 -9.01
C ALA A 8 -0.92 -41.51 -8.87
N THR A 9 0.22 -41.93 -9.44
CA THR A 9 1.47 -41.15 -9.42
C THR A 9 1.37 -39.92 -10.32
N LEU A 10 0.68 -40.03 -11.44
CA LEU A 10 0.44 -38.89 -12.35
C LEU A 10 -0.50 -37.87 -11.70
N SER A 11 -1.58 -38.30 -11.04
CA SER A 11 -2.51 -37.43 -10.32
C SER A 11 -1.82 -36.73 -9.16
N LEU A 12 -0.96 -37.38 -8.43
CA LEU A 12 -0.20 -36.78 -7.33
C LEU A 12 0.77 -35.70 -7.82
N LEU A 13 1.45 -35.93 -8.95
CA LEU A 13 2.33 -34.94 -9.58
C LEU A 13 1.57 -33.70 -10.06
N VAL A 14 0.37 -33.85 -10.62
CA VAL A 14 -0.47 -32.74 -11.07
C VAL A 14 -0.97 -31.91 -9.88
N VAL A 15 -1.39 -32.56 -8.80
CA VAL A 15 -1.82 -31.85 -7.56
C VAL A 15 -0.64 -31.11 -6.92
N LEU A 16 0.54 -31.73 -6.85
CA LEU A 16 1.75 -31.09 -6.33
C LEU A 16 2.17 -29.88 -7.18
N TYR A 17 2.05 -29.95 -8.49
CA TYR A 17 2.34 -28.84 -9.40
C TYR A 17 1.33 -27.70 -9.28
N LEU A 18 0.06 -28.01 -9.05
CA LEU A 18 -0.99 -27.01 -8.78
C LEU A 18 -0.76 -26.30 -7.44
N MET A 19 -0.27 -26.99 -6.43
CA MET A 19 0.08 -26.38 -5.13
C MET A 19 1.30 -25.45 -5.20
N LEU A 20 2.24 -25.72 -6.10
CA LEU A 20 3.44 -24.89 -6.31
C LEU A 20 3.16 -23.63 -7.16
N ALA A 21 2.05 -23.59 -7.87
CA ALA A 21 1.66 -22.44 -8.72
C ALA A 21 0.93 -21.32 -7.95
N VAL A 22 0.67 -21.50 -6.66
CA VAL A 22 0.11 -20.42 -5.81
C VAL A 22 1.27 -19.53 -5.39
N THR A 23 1.58 -18.51 -6.18
CA THR A 23 2.48 -17.44 -5.73
C THR A 23 1.77 -16.68 -4.62
N PRO A 24 2.39 -16.50 -3.45
CA PRO A 24 1.84 -15.62 -2.43
C PRO A 24 1.69 -14.23 -3.03
N ALA A 25 0.55 -13.58 -2.80
CA ALA A 25 0.40 -12.16 -3.11
C ALA A 25 1.46 -11.42 -2.28
N MET A 26 2.44 -10.84 -2.95
CA MET A 26 3.45 -10.01 -2.29
C MET A 26 2.84 -8.64 -2.02
N ALA A 27 3.24 -8.03 -0.90
CA ALA A 27 3.00 -6.62 -0.64
C ALA A 27 3.52 -5.81 -1.84
N ASP A 28 2.64 -5.02 -2.46
CA ASP A 28 2.99 -4.21 -3.61
C ASP A 28 2.77 -2.73 -3.27
N THR A 29 3.63 -1.88 -3.80
CA THR A 29 3.39 -0.44 -3.77
C THR A 29 2.29 -0.14 -4.77
N LEU A 30 1.10 0.19 -4.27
CA LEU A 30 -0.04 0.53 -5.11
C LEU A 30 0.03 1.96 -5.65
N TYR A 31 0.57 2.86 -4.83
CA TYR A 31 0.77 4.26 -5.16
C TYR A 31 1.94 4.82 -4.35
N SER A 32 2.75 5.64 -4.98
CA SER A 32 3.78 6.43 -4.31
C SER A 32 3.70 7.86 -4.82
N ASN A 33 3.59 8.79 -3.91
CA ASN A 33 3.58 10.21 -4.21
C ASN A 33 5.01 10.83 -4.27
N GLY A 34 6.00 9.99 -4.34
CA GLY A 34 7.39 10.37 -4.42
C GLY A 34 8.08 10.42 -3.06
N SER A 35 9.39 10.68 -3.11
CA SER A 35 10.24 10.73 -1.92
C SER A 35 9.93 11.96 -1.08
N TYR A 36 10.15 11.85 0.22
CA TYR A 36 10.11 13.00 1.13
C TYR A 36 11.19 14.03 0.77
N ASN A 37 10.94 15.28 1.12
CA ASN A 37 11.87 16.38 0.91
C ASN A 37 12.61 16.77 2.18
N GLY A 38 11.91 16.84 3.29
CA GLY A 38 12.44 17.17 4.60
C GLY A 38 12.91 18.60 4.82
N ASN A 39 12.98 19.42 3.75
CA ASN A 39 13.59 20.74 3.81
C ASN A 39 12.76 21.87 3.19
N LYS A 40 11.61 21.57 2.59
CA LYS A 40 10.74 22.60 2.01
C LYS A 40 9.77 23.14 3.03
N ASN A 41 8.78 22.34 3.37
CA ASN A 41 7.71 22.67 4.31
C ASN A 41 7.07 21.39 4.83
N ALA A 42 6.17 21.51 5.80
CA ALA A 42 5.32 20.45 6.28
C ALA A 42 4.01 21.04 6.81
N TRP A 43 2.93 20.30 6.71
CA TRP A 43 1.59 20.76 7.00
C TRP A 43 1.01 20.03 8.20
N GLY A 44 0.46 20.79 9.16
CA GLY A 44 -0.04 20.25 10.42
C GLY A 44 -1.11 19.17 10.23
N ILE A 45 -1.01 18.09 11.00
CA ILE A 45 -2.02 17.01 11.04
C ILE A 45 -2.52 16.76 12.47
N ASN A 46 -2.36 17.73 13.35
CA ASN A 46 -2.93 17.75 14.71
C ASN A 46 -3.39 19.15 15.11
N PHE A 47 -3.85 19.37 16.33
CA PHE A 47 -4.39 20.63 16.84
C PHE A 47 -5.59 21.20 16.08
N GLY A 48 -6.30 20.35 15.32
CA GLY A 48 -7.45 20.77 14.47
C GLY A 48 -7.08 20.99 13.01
N ASP A 49 -5.79 20.88 12.67
CA ASP A 49 -5.33 20.89 11.29
C ASP A 49 -5.60 19.54 10.63
N VAL A 50 -6.03 19.58 9.38
CA VAL A 50 -6.38 18.42 8.56
C VAL A 50 -5.78 18.59 7.18
N VAL A 51 -5.01 17.61 6.73
CA VAL A 51 -4.40 17.62 5.40
C VAL A 51 -4.92 16.45 4.60
N THR A 52 -5.28 16.69 3.34
CA THR A 52 -5.68 15.68 2.38
C THR A 52 -4.84 15.79 1.12
N ASP A 53 -4.48 14.65 0.54
CA ASP A 53 -3.74 14.59 -0.72
C ASP A 53 -4.36 13.60 -1.70
N SER A 54 -4.33 13.96 -2.98
CA SER A 54 -4.92 13.15 -4.04
C SER A 54 -4.08 11.93 -4.35
N THR A 55 -4.74 10.85 -4.71
CA THR A 55 -4.11 9.60 -5.13
C THR A 55 -4.77 9.09 -6.41
N ASN A 56 -4.05 8.25 -7.15
CA ASN A 56 -4.61 7.56 -8.29
C ASN A 56 -4.06 6.13 -8.36
N LEU A 57 -4.86 5.18 -7.90
CA LEU A 57 -4.51 3.77 -7.97
C LEU A 57 -4.73 3.25 -9.39
N ASN A 58 -3.66 2.83 -10.05
CA ASN A 58 -3.66 2.40 -11.46
C ASN A 58 -4.41 1.09 -11.73
N SER A 59 -4.84 0.35 -10.70
CA SER A 59 -5.55 -0.91 -10.86
C SER A 59 -7.06 -0.74 -10.72
N SER A 60 -7.82 -1.49 -11.53
CA SER A 60 -9.28 -1.53 -11.45
C SER A 60 -9.81 -2.16 -10.15
N ARG A 61 -8.94 -2.83 -9.40
CA ARG A 61 -9.22 -3.44 -8.09
C ARG A 61 -7.94 -3.45 -7.28
N SER A 62 -7.95 -2.82 -6.12
CA SER A 62 -6.86 -2.85 -5.16
C SER A 62 -7.42 -3.02 -3.77
N ASN A 63 -6.67 -3.68 -2.91
CA ASN A 63 -6.90 -3.68 -1.47
C ASN A 63 -5.72 -2.97 -0.83
N VAL A 64 -5.97 -1.81 -0.24
CA VAL A 64 -4.98 -1.06 0.54
C VAL A 64 -4.99 -1.61 1.96
N TYR A 65 -3.83 -1.97 2.50
CA TYR A 65 -3.70 -2.46 3.88
C TYR A 65 -2.54 -1.84 4.64
N GLY A 66 -1.84 -0.90 4.01
CA GLY A 66 -0.75 -0.18 4.64
C GLY A 66 -0.55 1.21 4.05
N VAL A 67 0.02 2.07 4.85
CA VAL A 67 0.44 3.41 4.47
C VAL A 67 1.75 3.75 5.14
N ASP A 68 2.65 4.35 4.38
CA ASP A 68 3.86 5.00 4.86
C ASP A 68 3.77 6.48 4.55
N PHE A 69 4.13 7.31 5.49
CA PHE A 69 4.29 8.74 5.27
C PHE A 69 5.40 9.32 6.13
N VAL A 70 5.96 10.46 5.70
CA VAL A 70 7.00 11.14 6.45
C VAL A 70 6.41 12.31 7.21
N TYR A 71 6.79 12.47 8.47
CA TYR A 71 6.35 13.57 9.30
C TYR A 71 7.53 14.27 9.99
N TRP A 72 7.30 15.54 10.32
CA TRP A 72 8.20 16.38 11.10
C TRP A 72 7.74 16.43 12.55
N ASP A 73 8.69 16.30 13.45
CA ASP A 73 8.48 16.39 14.89
C ASP A 73 9.51 17.34 15.52
N ALA A 74 9.05 18.24 16.37
CA ALA A 74 9.91 19.16 17.09
C ALA A 74 10.63 18.51 18.30
N SER A 75 10.27 17.29 18.68
CA SER A 75 10.80 16.56 19.85
C SER A 75 11.53 15.28 19.44
N GLU A 76 12.70 15.05 20.00
CA GLU A 76 13.50 13.84 19.68
C GLU A 76 12.94 12.53 20.23
N ALA A 77 12.00 12.57 21.16
CA ALA A 77 11.53 11.39 21.89
C ALA A 77 10.01 11.16 21.80
N ASP A 78 9.30 11.98 21.05
CA ASP A 78 7.84 12.02 21.07
C ASP A 78 7.27 11.42 19.79
N LEU A 79 7.40 10.11 19.64
CA LEU A 79 7.04 9.39 18.43
C LEU A 79 5.53 9.32 18.19
N LEU A 80 5.12 9.43 16.93
CA LEU A 80 3.74 9.25 16.49
C LEU A 80 3.21 7.87 16.91
N THR A 81 2.06 7.85 17.55
CA THR A 81 1.40 6.62 18.03
C THR A 81 0.11 6.33 17.28
N THR A 82 -0.70 7.37 17.07
CA THR A 82 -1.99 7.25 16.37
C THR A 82 -2.20 8.43 15.42
N VAL A 83 -2.97 8.20 14.38
CA VAL A 83 -3.45 9.23 13.46
C VAL A 83 -4.82 8.82 12.92
N ASP A 84 -5.72 9.77 12.80
CA ASP A 84 -6.96 9.54 12.06
C ASP A 84 -6.67 9.60 10.58
N MET A 85 -7.09 8.56 9.87
CA MET A 85 -6.97 8.47 8.41
C MET A 85 -8.33 8.23 7.78
N SER A 86 -8.57 8.87 6.65
CA SER A 86 -9.70 8.54 5.79
C SER A 86 -9.30 8.45 4.32
N PHE A 87 -10.10 7.69 3.57
CA PHE A 87 -10.10 7.67 2.11
C PHE A 87 -11.46 8.10 1.59
N GLY A 88 -11.46 8.93 0.56
CA GLY A 88 -12.70 9.40 -0.03
C GLY A 88 -12.56 9.81 -1.50
N SER A 89 -13.70 10.01 -2.16
CA SER A 89 -13.80 10.43 -3.56
C SER A 89 -13.55 11.94 -3.76
N ALA A 90 -13.53 12.70 -2.69
CA ALA A 90 -13.29 14.15 -2.68
C ALA A 90 -12.31 14.53 -1.56
N PRO A 91 -11.68 15.72 -1.60
CA PRO A 91 -10.86 16.21 -0.50
C PRO A 91 -11.61 16.14 0.83
N PHE A 92 -10.93 15.65 1.88
CA PHE A 92 -11.48 15.39 3.23
C PHE A 92 -12.64 14.39 3.27
N GLY A 93 -12.84 13.62 2.20
CA GLY A 93 -13.89 12.60 2.11
C GLY A 93 -13.64 11.40 3.02
N THR A 94 -14.76 10.77 3.45
CA THR A 94 -14.75 9.59 4.33
C THR A 94 -15.61 8.45 3.77
N ASP A 95 -16.03 8.57 2.52
CA ASP A 95 -17.01 7.69 1.87
C ASP A 95 -16.45 6.30 1.52
N VAL A 96 -15.14 6.11 1.54
CA VAL A 96 -14.50 4.81 1.33
C VAL A 96 -14.06 4.20 2.65
N PHE A 97 -13.38 4.99 3.50
CA PHE A 97 -12.88 4.54 4.79
C PHE A 97 -12.70 5.73 5.73
N SER A 98 -12.91 5.51 7.03
CA SER A 98 -12.51 6.44 8.09
C SER A 98 -12.22 5.66 9.36
N GLY A 99 -11.08 5.93 10.00
CA GLY A 99 -10.68 5.27 11.24
C GLY A 99 -9.38 5.80 11.81
N THR A 100 -9.13 5.45 13.06
CA THR A 100 -7.86 5.77 13.74
C THR A 100 -6.88 4.64 13.52
N LEU A 101 -5.74 4.95 12.95
CA LEU A 101 -4.60 4.04 12.82
C LEU A 101 -3.82 4.03 14.14
N THR A 102 -3.34 2.87 14.53
CA THR A 102 -2.59 2.64 15.79
C THR A 102 -1.37 1.77 15.53
N GLY A 103 -0.37 1.86 16.39
CA GLY A 103 0.80 0.98 16.32
C GLY A 103 1.77 1.36 15.20
N ALA A 104 2.04 2.66 15.03
CA ALA A 104 3.04 3.15 14.10
C ALA A 104 4.40 2.50 14.31
N ASN A 105 5.03 2.02 13.25
CA ASN A 105 6.44 1.73 13.22
C ASN A 105 7.17 2.98 12.73
N ASN A 106 7.91 3.63 13.63
CA ASN A 106 8.58 4.90 13.35
C ASN A 106 10.06 4.68 13.06
N THR A 107 10.53 5.10 11.89
CA THR A 107 11.95 5.06 11.51
C THR A 107 12.50 6.48 11.42
N PHE A 108 13.54 6.78 12.20
CA PHE A 108 14.22 8.07 12.16
C PHE A 108 15.00 8.23 10.85
N LEU A 109 14.79 9.33 10.14
CA LEU A 109 15.41 9.63 8.85
C LEU A 109 16.52 10.70 8.96
N GLY A 110 16.48 11.50 10.01
CA GLY A 110 17.45 12.58 10.23
C GLY A 110 16.80 13.82 10.82
N THR A 111 17.60 14.88 11.00
CA THR A 111 17.13 16.19 11.45
C THR A 111 17.30 17.19 10.29
N ASN A 112 16.29 17.98 10.00
CA ASN A 112 16.32 18.94 8.91
C ASN A 112 17.03 20.26 9.31
N GLN A 113 17.19 21.15 8.32
CA GLN A 113 17.87 22.44 8.54
C GLN A 113 17.15 23.39 9.50
N TYR A 114 15.89 23.12 9.83
CA TYR A 114 15.08 23.91 10.76
C TYR A 114 15.09 23.34 12.19
N GLY A 115 15.79 22.22 12.40
CA GLY A 115 15.88 21.54 13.71
C GLY A 115 14.76 20.57 14.01
N TYR A 116 13.88 20.26 13.04
CA TYR A 116 12.85 19.22 13.19
C TYR A 116 13.44 17.85 12.90
N ASN A 117 13.01 16.87 13.67
CA ASN A 117 13.28 15.47 13.38
C ASN A 117 12.31 14.94 12.32
N LEU A 118 12.84 14.18 11.39
CA LEU A 118 12.10 13.53 10.34
C LEU A 118 11.94 12.07 10.68
N TYR A 119 10.73 11.57 10.64
CA TYR A 119 10.42 10.15 10.81
C TYR A 119 9.53 9.67 9.68
N GLN A 120 9.77 8.43 9.25
CA GLN A 120 8.80 7.68 8.47
C GLN A 120 7.91 6.89 9.43
N ALA A 121 6.61 7.10 9.35
CA ALA A 121 5.61 6.30 10.04
C ALA A 121 5.04 5.26 9.07
N GLU A 122 5.05 4.00 9.48
CA GLU A 122 4.45 2.88 8.76
C GLU A 122 3.27 2.34 9.56
N TYR A 123 2.11 2.23 8.94
CA TYR A 123 0.92 1.64 9.52
C TYR A 123 0.42 0.48 8.68
N SER A 124 -0.05 -0.57 9.35
CA SER A 124 -0.78 -1.67 8.74
C SER A 124 -2.18 -1.75 9.32
N PHE A 125 -3.17 -2.03 8.47
CA PHE A 125 -4.58 -2.08 8.85
C PHE A 125 -5.32 -3.16 8.05
N ALA A 126 -6.60 -3.38 8.35
CA ALA A 126 -7.43 -4.32 7.60
C ALA A 126 -7.62 -3.86 6.16
N ASP A 127 -7.71 -4.80 5.22
CA ASP A 127 -7.89 -4.54 3.79
C ASP A 127 -9.04 -3.57 3.51
N ILE A 128 -8.74 -2.49 2.81
CA ILE A 128 -9.70 -1.50 2.34
C ILE A 128 -9.78 -1.62 0.82
N PRO A 129 -10.91 -2.07 0.26
CA PRO A 129 -11.11 -2.08 -1.19
C PRO A 129 -11.15 -0.65 -1.73
N TRP A 130 -10.17 -0.31 -2.56
CA TRP A 130 -10.11 1.01 -3.18
C TRP A 130 -9.48 0.93 -4.57
N SER A 131 -9.99 1.72 -5.50
CA SER A 131 -9.48 1.76 -6.88
C SER A 131 -9.75 3.10 -7.54
N GLY A 132 -8.87 3.49 -8.46
CA GLY A 132 -8.99 4.74 -9.20
C GLY A 132 -8.50 5.97 -8.43
N ALA A 133 -9.00 7.13 -8.82
CA ALA A 133 -8.66 8.41 -8.20
C ALA A 133 -9.42 8.63 -6.91
N GLY A 134 -8.79 9.29 -5.94
CA GLY A 134 -9.39 9.66 -4.67
C GLY A 134 -8.43 10.47 -3.83
N TYR A 135 -8.71 10.55 -2.54
CA TYR A 135 -7.95 11.34 -1.57
C TYR A 135 -7.68 10.56 -0.31
N MET A 136 -6.48 10.69 0.21
CA MET A 136 -6.10 10.26 1.55
C MET A 136 -6.04 11.49 2.45
N THR A 137 -6.65 11.42 3.62
CA THR A 137 -6.67 12.50 4.61
C THR A 137 -6.04 12.02 5.91
N LEU A 138 -5.21 12.86 6.51
CA LEU A 138 -4.63 12.67 7.84
C LEU A 138 -5.06 13.79 8.78
N SER A 139 -5.34 13.45 10.04
CA SER A 139 -5.70 14.40 11.10
C SER A 139 -5.52 13.79 12.49
N ASN A 140 -5.70 14.58 13.53
CA ASN A 140 -5.70 14.15 14.93
C ASN A 140 -4.50 13.28 15.33
N ALA A 141 -3.32 13.58 14.79
CA ALA A 141 -2.09 12.87 15.12
C ALA A 141 -1.78 13.02 16.61
N CYS A 142 -1.48 11.89 17.25
CA CYS A 142 -1.08 11.82 18.66
C CYS A 142 0.27 11.15 18.78
N THR A 143 1.04 11.62 19.72
CA THR A 143 2.38 11.10 20.02
C THR A 143 2.39 10.32 21.32
N THR A 144 3.55 9.81 21.71
CA THR A 144 3.76 9.15 23.02
C THR A 144 3.46 10.07 24.21
N SER A 145 3.60 11.40 24.04
CA SER A 145 3.27 12.40 25.07
C SER A 145 1.81 12.87 25.02
N GLY A 146 1.04 12.50 24.00
CA GLY A 146 -0.38 12.83 23.85
C GLY A 146 -0.74 13.54 22.54
N CYS A 147 -2.01 13.93 22.41
CA CYS A 147 -2.55 14.46 21.16
C CYS A 147 -2.43 15.99 21.02
N SER A 148 -1.97 16.68 22.05
CA SER A 148 -1.95 18.16 22.09
C SER A 148 -0.65 18.69 22.71
N THR A 149 0.45 17.95 22.63
CA THR A 149 1.73 18.31 23.24
C THR A 149 2.73 18.79 22.21
N THR A 150 2.85 18.09 21.09
CA THR A 150 3.87 18.35 20.08
C THR A 150 3.22 18.53 18.72
N PRO A 151 3.55 19.59 17.97
CA PRO A 151 3.11 19.73 16.59
C PRO A 151 3.69 18.61 15.72
N ILE A 152 2.80 17.92 15.01
CA ILE A 152 3.14 16.91 14.02
C ILE A 152 2.69 17.42 12.66
N SER A 153 3.60 17.44 11.70
CA SER A 153 3.33 17.94 10.36
C SER A 153 3.74 16.93 9.30
N TRP A 154 2.89 16.73 8.30
CA TRP A 154 3.15 15.87 7.17
C TRP A 154 4.13 16.54 6.20
N ASP A 155 5.15 15.82 5.71
CA ASP A 155 6.23 16.36 4.89
C ASP A 155 5.76 16.71 3.47
N GLU A 156 5.98 17.96 3.05
CA GLU A 156 5.75 18.42 1.69
C GLU A 156 6.79 17.85 0.73
N ASN A 157 6.35 17.38 -0.42
CA ASN A 157 7.24 16.98 -1.51
C ASN A 157 6.94 17.68 -2.84
N SER A 158 7.51 17.19 -3.93
CA SER A 158 7.25 17.66 -5.30
C SER A 158 6.55 16.57 -6.12
N GLY A 159 5.72 15.77 -5.48
CA GLY A 159 4.97 14.70 -6.12
C GLY A 159 3.93 15.22 -7.13
N PRO A 160 3.33 14.30 -7.90
CA PRO A 160 2.37 14.65 -8.94
C PRO A 160 0.97 14.96 -8.42
N SER A 161 0.71 14.78 -7.13
CA SER A 161 -0.61 14.96 -6.51
C SER A 161 -0.95 16.42 -6.24
N THR A 162 -2.16 16.65 -5.78
CA THR A 162 -2.63 17.95 -5.31
C THR A 162 -3.18 17.79 -3.90
N ALA A 163 -2.61 18.52 -2.95
CA ALA A 163 -3.03 18.48 -1.57
C ALA A 163 -3.85 19.71 -1.17
N TYR A 164 -4.56 19.57 -0.06
CA TYR A 164 -5.37 20.64 0.55
C TYR A 164 -5.24 20.59 2.06
N ASP A 165 -5.07 21.76 2.65
CA ASP A 165 -5.20 22.02 4.08
C ASP A 165 -6.58 22.60 4.38
N ASN A 166 -7.19 22.21 5.50
CA ASN A 166 -8.56 22.62 5.84
C ASN A 166 -8.71 24.12 6.13
N THR A 167 -7.62 24.82 6.37
CA THR A 167 -7.61 26.25 6.69
C THR A 167 -7.10 27.11 5.53
N LEU A 168 -6.10 26.63 4.79
CA LEU A 168 -5.38 27.38 3.75
C LEU A 168 -5.86 27.03 2.33
N GLY A 169 -6.56 25.92 2.15
CA GLY A 169 -6.99 25.43 0.84
C GLY A 169 -5.89 24.65 0.12
N SER A 170 -5.65 24.92 -1.16
CA SER A 170 -4.68 24.16 -1.96
C SER A 170 -3.25 24.40 -1.49
N ILE A 171 -2.53 23.32 -1.27
CA ILE A 171 -1.12 23.29 -0.86
C ILE A 171 -0.33 22.35 -1.81
N PRO A 172 1.00 22.35 -1.77
CA PRO A 172 1.80 21.35 -2.49
C PRO A 172 1.49 19.92 -2.04
N SER A 173 1.98 18.96 -2.80
CA SER A 173 1.77 17.54 -2.49
C SER A 173 2.58 17.05 -1.29
N GLU A 174 2.13 15.96 -0.66
CA GLU A 174 2.71 15.38 0.54
C GLU A 174 3.40 14.04 0.26
N ALA A 175 4.40 13.69 1.06
CA ALA A 175 5.17 12.46 0.89
C ALA A 175 4.46 11.26 1.52
N PHE A 176 3.97 10.31 0.69
CA PHE A 176 3.37 9.06 1.18
C PHE A 176 3.42 7.93 0.15
N THR A 177 3.21 6.72 0.63
CA THR A 177 3.10 5.49 -0.16
C THR A 177 1.93 4.67 0.36
N LEU A 178 1.10 4.15 -0.55
CA LEU A 178 0.06 3.18 -0.23
C LEU A 178 0.53 1.78 -0.59
N ILE A 179 0.37 0.86 0.35
CA ILE A 179 0.78 -0.52 0.26
C ILE A 179 -0.46 -1.41 0.23
N GLY A 180 -0.43 -2.43 -0.60
CA GLY A 180 -1.57 -3.30 -0.73
C GLY A 180 -1.36 -4.45 -1.69
N THR A 181 -2.46 -5.02 -2.16
CA THR A 181 -2.47 -5.99 -3.24
C THR A 181 -3.21 -5.43 -4.44
N SER A 182 -2.56 -5.42 -5.59
CA SER A 182 -3.26 -5.21 -6.86
C SER A 182 -3.99 -6.49 -7.23
N GLY A 183 -5.28 -6.40 -7.56
CA GLY A 183 -6.02 -7.52 -8.14
C GLY A 183 -5.45 -7.86 -9.51
N ALA A 184 -4.35 -8.58 -9.57
CA ALA A 184 -3.85 -9.13 -10.82
C ALA A 184 -4.91 -10.09 -11.36
N THR A 185 -5.64 -9.68 -12.38
CA THR A 185 -6.35 -10.66 -13.21
C THR A 185 -5.29 -11.61 -13.76
N PRO A 186 -5.41 -12.94 -13.54
CA PRO A 186 -4.51 -13.88 -14.17
C PRO A 186 -4.48 -13.57 -15.66
N GLU A 187 -3.30 -13.25 -16.20
CA GLU A 187 -3.19 -12.89 -17.61
C GLU A 187 -3.81 -14.02 -18.45
N PRO A 188 -4.71 -13.72 -19.39
CA PRO A 188 -5.34 -14.73 -20.24
C PRO A 188 -4.31 -15.64 -20.92
N SER A 189 -3.10 -15.11 -21.18
CA SER A 189 -1.95 -15.83 -21.71
C SER A 189 -1.44 -16.94 -20.78
N SER A 190 -1.43 -16.73 -19.47
CA SER A 190 -1.00 -17.75 -18.49
C SER A 190 -1.97 -18.91 -18.42
N ILE A 191 -3.27 -18.65 -18.47
CA ILE A 191 -4.32 -19.69 -18.53
C ILE A 191 -4.26 -20.44 -19.86
N LEU A 192 -4.04 -19.72 -20.97
CA LEU A 192 -3.93 -20.32 -22.31
C LEU A 192 -2.67 -21.19 -22.43
N LEU A 193 -1.54 -20.72 -21.91
CA LEU A 193 -0.28 -21.45 -21.89
C LEU A 193 -0.38 -22.71 -21.02
N PHE A 194 -1.00 -22.61 -19.85
CA PHE A 194 -1.25 -23.74 -18.98
C PHE A 194 -2.20 -24.75 -19.63
N GLY A 195 -3.31 -24.29 -20.18
CA GLY A 195 -4.28 -25.14 -20.87
C GLY A 195 -3.69 -25.85 -22.11
N SER A 196 -2.89 -25.16 -22.92
CA SER A 196 -2.22 -25.74 -24.09
C SER A 196 -1.12 -26.73 -23.69
N GLY A 197 -0.40 -26.46 -22.61
CA GLY A 197 0.62 -27.35 -22.04
C GLY A 197 0.01 -28.68 -21.56
N VAL A 198 -1.11 -28.62 -20.86
CA VAL A 198 -1.85 -29.83 -20.40
C VAL A 198 -2.38 -30.63 -21.59
N LEU A 199 -2.98 -29.99 -22.57
CA LEU A 199 -3.48 -30.66 -23.80
C LEU A 199 -2.33 -31.30 -24.59
N GLY A 200 -1.19 -30.64 -24.69
CA GLY A 200 0.01 -31.18 -25.32
C GLY A 200 0.52 -32.46 -24.64
N LEU A 201 0.58 -32.44 -23.31
CA LEU A 201 0.99 -33.62 -22.49
C LEU A 201 0.02 -34.77 -22.65
N VAL A 202 -1.27 -34.55 -22.63
CA VAL A 202 -2.29 -35.58 -22.85
C VAL A 202 -2.16 -36.20 -24.25
N GLY A 203 -1.89 -35.39 -25.28
CA GLY A 203 -1.65 -35.86 -26.63
C GLY A 203 -0.44 -36.77 -26.75
N VAL A 204 0.68 -36.42 -26.15
CA VAL A 204 1.92 -37.23 -26.14
C VAL A 204 1.73 -38.55 -25.39
N LEU A 205 1.04 -38.49 -24.24
CA LEU A 205 0.77 -39.71 -23.44
C LEU A 205 -0.15 -40.69 -24.20
N ARG A 206 -1.20 -40.18 -24.87
CA ARG A 206 -2.11 -41.01 -25.68
C ARG A 206 -1.35 -41.72 -26.80
N ARG A 207 -0.45 -41.02 -27.48
CA ARG A 207 0.36 -41.60 -28.57
C ARG A 207 1.30 -42.71 -28.10
N ARG A 208 1.83 -42.62 -26.88
CA ARG A 208 2.72 -43.66 -26.26
C ARG A 208 1.97 -44.88 -25.74
N LEU A 209 0.70 -44.73 -25.38
CA LEU A 209 -0.11 -45.83 -24.83
C LEU A 209 -0.84 -46.64 -25.91
N MET A 210 -1.07 -46.06 -27.10
CA MET A 210 -1.79 -46.70 -28.20
C MET A 210 -0.88 -47.16 -29.37
N GLY A 211 0.41 -46.93 -29.34
CA GLY A 211 1.45 -47.46 -30.21
C GLY A 211 2.32 -48.48 -29.51
#